data_4900baa7e531cccc707d5e1cd9b99e62
#
_entry.id   4900baa7e531cccc707d5e1cd9b99e62
#
_cell.length_a   1.000
_cell.length_b   1.000
_cell.length_c   1.000
_cell.angle_alpha   90.00
_cell.angle_beta   90.00
_cell.angle_gamma   90.00
#
_symmetry.space_group_name_H-M   'P 1'
#
loop_
_entity.id
_entity.type
_entity.pdbx_description
1 polymer ?
#
loop_
_entity_poly.entity_id
_entity_poly.type
_entity_poly.pdbx_seq_one_letter_code
_entity_poly.pdbx_strand_id
1 'polypeptide(L)'
;MIRLDAASVLIQWATGGLFFLWVTTRRREVGLGYGWLLRIVYLLMALGAVAAGRVLHADFARDLASGATAAAAGAALAVSVRRRRAGVAGQRGREEARSARVAAMTGIDRDARTFDDDAAEFDPRWDLAAPAFGLLACVAAAIDAGGSLPVGLLRMATGAAFLGA
;
A
#
# COMPACT_ATOMS: atom_id res chain seq x y z
N MET A 1 -5.55 2.37 31.54
CA MET A 1 -5.82 3.44 30.57
C MET A 1 -5.16 3.04 29.27
N ILE A 2 -5.89 2.87 28.16
CA ILE A 2 -5.33 2.41 26.88
C ILE A 2 -4.62 3.59 26.24
N ARG A 3 -3.32 3.49 25.98
CA ARG A 3 -2.54 4.53 25.30
C ARG A 3 -2.71 4.40 23.79
N LEU A 4 -3.10 5.49 23.13
CA LEU A 4 -2.97 5.69 21.68
C LEU A 4 -1.81 6.65 21.48
N ASP A 5 -0.75 6.17 20.89
CA ASP A 5 0.35 7.02 20.47
C ASP A 5 0.32 7.26 18.96
N ALA A 6 1.02 8.29 18.50
CA ALA A 6 1.07 8.65 17.09
C ALA A 6 1.67 7.52 16.22
N ALA A 7 2.63 6.76 16.77
CA ALA A 7 3.23 5.64 16.05
C ALA A 7 2.20 4.53 15.78
N SER A 8 1.37 4.20 16.76
CA SER A 8 0.30 3.21 16.61
C SER A 8 -0.75 3.64 15.59
N VAL A 9 -1.15 4.92 15.56
CA VAL A 9 -2.10 5.45 14.58
C VAL A 9 -1.52 5.40 13.17
N LEU A 10 -0.28 5.83 12.99
CA LEU A 10 0.38 5.83 11.69
C LEU A 10 0.55 4.42 11.12
N ILE A 11 0.93 3.44 11.95
CA ILE A 11 1.09 2.06 11.46
C ILE A 11 -0.26 1.39 11.19
N GLN A 12 -1.32 1.68 11.95
CA GLN A 12 -2.68 1.23 11.65
C GLN A 12 -3.12 1.74 10.27
N TRP A 13 -2.94 3.05 10.02
CA TRP A 13 -3.31 3.65 8.75
C TRP A 13 -2.52 3.06 7.59
N ALA A 14 -1.20 2.96 7.72
CA ALA A 14 -0.36 2.34 6.70
C ALA A 14 -0.77 0.88 6.41
N THR A 15 -1.04 0.09 7.47
CA THR A 15 -1.43 -1.32 7.34
C THR A 15 -2.76 -1.47 6.61
N GLY A 16 -3.77 -0.72 7.03
CA GLY A 16 -5.09 -0.75 6.41
C GLY A 16 -5.05 -0.31 4.96
N GLY A 17 -4.40 0.83 4.69
CA GLY A 17 -4.28 1.35 3.34
C GLY A 17 -3.50 0.44 2.39
N LEU A 18 -2.42 -0.20 2.84
CA LEU A 18 -1.68 -1.20 2.06
C LEU A 18 -2.51 -2.45 1.79
N PHE A 19 -3.33 -2.88 2.74
CA PHE A 19 -4.26 -3.99 2.54
C PHE A 19 -5.32 -3.65 1.48
N PHE A 20 -5.95 -2.48 1.57
CA PHE A 20 -6.93 -2.04 0.57
C PHE A 20 -6.28 -1.79 -0.80
N LEU A 21 -5.04 -1.30 -0.83
CA LEU A 21 -4.27 -1.19 -2.07
C LEU A 21 -4.11 -2.57 -2.73
N TRP A 22 -3.75 -3.61 -1.97
CA TRP A 22 -3.69 -4.96 -2.50
C TRP A 22 -5.06 -5.43 -3.03
N VAL A 23 -6.16 -5.18 -2.30
CA VAL A 23 -7.52 -5.53 -2.75
C VAL A 23 -7.86 -4.88 -4.09
N THR A 24 -7.45 -3.63 -4.31
CA THR A 24 -7.71 -2.91 -5.56
C THR A 24 -6.77 -3.34 -6.68
N THR A 25 -5.49 -3.54 -6.39
CA THR A 25 -4.49 -3.91 -7.40
C THR A 25 -4.61 -5.36 -7.88
N ARG A 26 -5.12 -6.28 -7.04
CA ARG A 26 -5.31 -7.69 -7.43
C ARG A 26 -6.25 -7.87 -8.63
N ARG A 27 -7.19 -6.94 -8.83
CA ARG A 27 -8.13 -6.95 -9.97
C ARG A 27 -7.51 -6.40 -11.24
N ARG A 28 -6.28 -5.87 -11.19
CA ARG A 28 -5.54 -5.29 -12.33
C ARG A 28 -6.31 -4.20 -13.09
N GLU A 29 -7.25 -3.54 -12.43
CA GLU A 29 -8.06 -2.47 -13.03
C GLU A 29 -7.50 -1.07 -12.75
N VAL A 30 -6.63 -0.96 -11.73
CA VAL A 30 -6.10 0.32 -11.25
C VAL A 30 -4.80 0.65 -11.98
N GLY A 31 -4.71 1.88 -12.48
CA GLY A 31 -3.52 2.36 -13.19
C GLY A 31 -2.27 2.38 -12.31
N LEU A 32 -1.10 2.12 -12.90
CA LEU A 32 0.19 2.06 -12.21
C LEU A 32 0.50 3.30 -11.36
N GLY A 33 0.19 4.50 -11.89
CA GLY A 33 0.47 5.76 -11.18
C GLY A 33 -0.26 5.90 -9.85
N TYR A 34 -1.51 5.47 -9.78
CA TYR A 34 -2.28 5.44 -8.54
C TYR A 34 -1.64 4.48 -7.52
N GLY A 35 -1.27 3.27 -7.98
CA GLY A 35 -0.59 2.31 -7.11
C GLY A 35 0.74 2.84 -6.56
N TRP A 36 1.53 3.59 -7.35
CA TRP A 36 2.78 4.21 -6.89
C TRP A 36 2.52 5.27 -5.83
N LEU A 37 1.54 6.16 -6.07
CA LEU A 37 1.19 7.22 -5.13
C LEU A 37 0.84 6.63 -3.75
N LEU A 38 -0.04 5.63 -3.72
CA LEU A 38 -0.45 5.02 -2.45
C LEU A 38 0.69 4.27 -1.76
N ARG A 39 1.54 3.54 -2.50
CA ARG A 39 2.72 2.89 -1.92
C ARG A 39 3.67 3.91 -1.30
N ILE A 40 3.90 5.06 -1.95
CA ILE A 40 4.74 6.14 -1.39
C ILE A 40 4.12 6.70 -0.12
N VAL A 41 2.82 7.02 -0.12
CA VAL A 41 2.13 7.58 1.03
C VAL A 41 2.22 6.62 2.23
N TYR A 42 1.89 5.35 2.05
CA TYR A 42 1.91 4.38 3.16
C TYR A 42 3.32 3.98 3.58
N LEU A 43 4.30 3.98 2.66
CA LEU A 43 5.71 3.88 3.00
C LEU A 43 6.13 5.01 3.95
N LEU A 44 5.80 6.26 3.62
CA LEU A 44 6.12 7.42 4.46
C LEU A 44 5.41 7.35 5.81
N MET A 45 4.17 6.88 5.86
CA MET A 45 3.45 6.65 7.13
C MET A 45 4.12 5.59 7.98
N ALA A 46 4.56 4.47 7.41
CA ALA A 46 5.27 3.42 8.13
C ALA A 46 6.62 3.91 8.66
N LEU A 47 7.37 4.68 7.88
CA LEU A 47 8.59 5.36 8.33
C LEU A 47 8.30 6.39 9.43
N GLY A 48 7.22 7.14 9.29
CA GLY A 48 6.74 8.07 10.30
C GLY A 48 6.37 7.37 11.61
N ALA A 49 5.80 6.16 11.54
CA ALA A 49 5.52 5.34 12.72
C ALA A 49 6.81 4.95 13.46
N VAL A 50 7.85 4.53 12.72
CA VAL A 50 9.18 4.24 13.32
C VAL A 50 9.77 5.50 13.97
N ALA A 51 9.76 6.63 13.26
CA ALA A 51 10.30 7.89 13.78
C ALA A 51 9.55 8.35 15.03
N ALA A 52 8.20 8.35 15.00
CA ALA A 52 7.37 8.72 16.14
C ALA A 52 7.59 7.75 17.33
N GLY A 53 7.71 6.47 17.07
CA GLY A 53 8.02 5.46 18.08
C GLY A 53 9.33 5.76 18.79
N ARG A 54 10.38 6.00 18.03
CA ARG A 54 11.72 6.31 18.59
C ARG A 54 11.76 7.59 19.42
N VAL A 55 10.95 8.60 19.06
CA VAL A 55 10.95 9.91 19.74
C VAL A 55 10.01 9.92 20.94
N LEU A 56 8.81 9.32 20.81
CA LEU A 56 7.75 9.46 21.82
C LEU A 56 7.70 8.29 22.80
N HIS A 57 7.71 7.07 22.28
CA HIS A 57 7.64 5.84 23.09
C HIS A 57 8.18 4.67 22.28
N ALA A 58 9.40 4.26 22.58
CA ALA A 58 10.07 3.20 21.87
C ALA A 58 9.50 1.82 22.28
N ASP A 59 8.98 1.08 21.30
CA ASP A 59 8.67 -0.34 21.38
C ASP A 59 9.42 -1.06 20.27
N PHE A 60 10.40 -1.86 20.65
CA PHE A 60 11.30 -2.52 19.70
C PHE A 60 10.54 -3.41 18.70
N ALA A 61 9.54 -4.18 19.17
CA ALA A 61 8.81 -5.11 18.31
C ALA A 61 7.95 -4.37 17.29
N ARG A 62 7.21 -3.34 17.72
CA ARG A 62 6.40 -2.48 16.86
C ARG A 62 7.28 -1.74 15.85
N ASP A 63 8.37 -1.13 16.32
CA ASP A 63 9.24 -0.30 15.48
C ASP A 63 9.96 -1.17 14.43
N LEU A 64 10.41 -2.38 14.79
CA LEU A 64 11.01 -3.33 13.87
C LEU A 64 9.99 -3.78 12.80
N ALA A 65 8.78 -4.14 13.21
CA ALA A 65 7.73 -4.57 12.28
C ALA A 65 7.26 -3.42 11.38
N SER A 66 7.20 -2.18 11.91
CA SER A 66 6.91 -0.98 11.12
C SER A 66 8.01 -0.70 10.08
N GLY A 67 9.28 -0.89 10.45
CA GLY A 67 10.41 -0.81 9.53
C GLY A 67 10.34 -1.87 8.43
N ALA A 68 9.98 -3.11 8.78
CA ALA A 68 9.76 -4.19 7.81
C ALA A 68 8.58 -3.87 6.86
N THR A 69 7.51 -3.26 7.38
CA THR A 69 6.38 -2.76 6.56
C THR A 69 6.85 -1.74 5.53
N ALA A 70 7.65 -0.75 5.97
CA ALA A 70 8.21 0.26 5.08
C ALA A 70 9.13 -0.37 4.02
N ALA A 71 10.02 -1.28 4.42
CA ALA A 71 10.91 -1.98 3.50
C ALA A 71 10.13 -2.80 2.45
N ALA A 72 9.10 -3.53 2.86
CA ALA A 72 8.25 -4.31 1.96
C ALA A 72 7.46 -3.42 0.99
N ALA A 73 6.89 -2.30 1.46
CA ALA A 73 6.21 -1.32 0.61
C ALA A 73 7.17 -0.69 -0.40
N GLY A 74 8.40 -0.35 0.03
CA GLY A 74 9.46 0.15 -0.83
C GLY A 74 9.90 -0.86 -1.89
N ALA A 75 10.04 -2.13 -1.51
CA ALA A 75 10.36 -3.22 -2.45
C ALA A 75 9.26 -3.41 -3.50
N ALA A 76 7.98 -3.44 -3.07
CA ALA A 76 6.84 -3.52 -3.99
C ALA A 76 6.80 -2.33 -4.95
N LEU A 77 7.06 -1.11 -4.46
CA LEU A 77 7.18 0.08 -5.30
C LEU A 77 8.31 -0.06 -6.32
N ALA A 78 9.50 -0.45 -5.89
CA ALA A 78 10.66 -0.60 -6.76
C ALA A 78 10.41 -1.65 -7.85
N VAL A 79 9.83 -2.80 -7.52
CA VAL A 79 9.44 -3.84 -8.50
C VAL A 79 8.40 -3.30 -9.47
N SER A 80 7.38 -2.59 -8.98
CA SER A 80 6.33 -2.00 -9.81
C SER A 80 6.89 -0.95 -10.80
N VAL A 81 7.85 -0.13 -10.35
CA VAL A 81 8.52 0.87 -11.22
C VAL A 81 9.38 0.18 -12.28
N ARG A 82 10.11 -0.88 -11.92
CA ARG A 82 10.92 -1.65 -12.89
C ARG A 82 10.04 -2.29 -13.98
N ARG A 83 8.85 -2.78 -13.58
CA ARG A 83 7.90 -3.43 -14.50
C ARG A 83 6.92 -2.48 -15.18
N ARG A 84 7.16 -1.16 -15.12
CA ARG A 84 6.26 -0.13 -15.67
C ARG A 84 5.97 -0.27 -17.17
N ARG A 85 6.90 -0.86 -17.93
CA ARG A 85 6.76 -1.03 -19.39
C ARG A 85 5.68 -2.04 -19.76
N ALA A 86 5.42 -3.02 -18.92
CA ALA A 86 4.37 -4.01 -19.13
C ALA A 86 2.95 -3.41 -19.05
N GLY A 87 2.78 -2.28 -18.33
CA GLY A 87 1.45 -1.73 -18.05
C GLY A 87 0.63 -2.65 -17.13
N VAL A 88 -0.68 -2.41 -17.11
CA VAL A 88 -1.66 -3.26 -16.42
C VAL A 88 -2.75 -3.59 -17.44
N ALA A 89 -3.18 -4.85 -17.51
CA ALA A 89 -4.13 -5.33 -18.52
C ALA A 89 -5.38 -4.45 -18.65
N GLY A 90 -6.02 -4.07 -17.53
CA GLY A 90 -7.18 -3.19 -17.55
C GLY A 90 -6.88 -1.73 -17.99
N GLN A 91 -5.67 -1.25 -17.81
CA GLN A 91 -5.24 0.07 -18.28
C GLN A 91 -5.02 0.06 -19.80
N ARG A 92 -4.43 -1.01 -20.34
CA ARG A 92 -4.22 -1.17 -21.79
C ARG A 92 -5.53 -1.07 -22.54
N GLY A 93 -6.52 -1.89 -22.20
CA GLY A 93 -7.81 -1.87 -22.88
C GLY A 93 -8.56 -0.54 -22.77
N ARG A 94 -8.42 0.19 -21.65
CA ARG A 94 -9.01 1.53 -21.51
C ARG A 94 -8.29 2.57 -22.38
N GLU A 95 -6.97 2.49 -22.50
CA GLU A 95 -6.16 3.39 -23.32
C GLU A 95 -6.47 3.19 -24.82
N GLU A 96 -6.58 1.93 -25.26
CA GLU A 96 -6.97 1.57 -26.62
C GLU A 96 -8.39 2.05 -26.94
N ALA A 97 -9.36 1.80 -26.05
CA ALA A 97 -10.74 2.26 -26.25
C ALA A 97 -10.84 3.79 -26.26
N ARG A 98 -10.02 4.49 -25.45
CA ARG A 98 -9.96 5.95 -25.43
C ARG A 98 -9.33 6.50 -26.70
N SER A 99 -8.21 5.93 -27.15
CA SER A 99 -7.52 6.32 -28.39
C SER A 99 -8.44 6.14 -29.60
N ALA A 100 -9.09 4.99 -29.73
CA ALA A 100 -10.06 4.72 -30.80
C ALA A 100 -11.23 5.73 -30.80
N ARG A 101 -11.74 6.10 -29.62
CA ARG A 101 -12.84 7.09 -29.50
C ARG A 101 -12.37 8.48 -29.92
N VAL A 102 -11.15 8.89 -29.51
CA VAL A 102 -10.58 10.19 -29.89
C VAL A 102 -10.33 10.25 -31.39
N ALA A 103 -9.78 9.19 -31.99
CA ALA A 103 -9.57 9.09 -33.43
C ALA A 103 -10.88 9.20 -34.20
N ALA A 104 -11.93 8.51 -33.73
CA ALA A 104 -13.26 8.58 -34.35
C ALA A 104 -13.88 9.99 -34.28
N MET A 105 -13.62 10.77 -33.24
CA MET A 105 -14.18 12.12 -33.08
C MET A 105 -13.36 13.21 -33.76
N THR A 106 -12.05 13.06 -33.83
CA THR A 106 -11.14 14.13 -34.29
C THR A 106 -10.50 13.85 -35.63
N GLY A 107 -10.58 12.63 -36.14
CA GLY A 107 -9.84 12.17 -37.32
C GLY A 107 -8.32 12.12 -37.14
N ILE A 108 -7.83 12.36 -35.90
CA ILE A 108 -6.40 12.35 -35.56
C ILE A 108 -6.10 11.00 -34.88
N ASP A 109 -5.37 10.17 -35.60
CA ASP A 109 -4.82 8.95 -35.02
C ASP A 109 -3.59 9.34 -34.17
N ARG A 110 -3.74 9.24 -32.86
CA ARG A 110 -2.62 9.42 -31.93
C ARG A 110 -2.07 8.05 -31.60
N ASP A 111 -0.78 7.88 -31.77
CA ASP A 111 -0.08 6.67 -31.32
C ASP A 111 -0.48 6.38 -29.87
N ALA A 112 -1.25 5.30 -29.69
CA ALA A 112 -1.56 4.78 -28.38
C ALA A 112 -0.24 4.47 -27.67
N ARG A 113 -0.19 4.71 -26.36
CA ARG A 113 0.99 4.37 -25.56
C ARG A 113 1.29 2.89 -25.76
N THR A 114 2.37 2.57 -26.46
CA THR A 114 2.80 1.20 -26.69
C THR A 114 3.29 0.60 -25.37
N PHE A 115 2.58 -0.40 -24.90
CA PHE A 115 3.04 -1.26 -23.82
C PHE A 115 3.83 -2.42 -24.41
N ASP A 116 4.83 -2.86 -23.68
CA ASP A 116 5.65 -4.03 -24.06
C ASP A 116 4.89 -5.29 -23.64
N ASP A 117 4.34 -6.03 -24.58
CA ASP A 117 3.52 -7.23 -24.32
C ASP A 117 4.37 -8.40 -23.82
N ASP A 118 5.68 -8.42 -24.11
CA ASP A 118 6.62 -9.42 -23.63
C ASP A 118 7.14 -9.12 -22.22
N ALA A 119 6.90 -7.90 -21.72
CA ALA A 119 7.35 -7.51 -20.38
C ALA A 119 6.46 -8.12 -19.29
N ALA A 120 7.10 -8.68 -18.27
CA ALA A 120 6.39 -9.26 -17.12
C ALA A 120 5.62 -8.19 -16.33
N GLU A 121 4.31 -8.36 -16.19
CA GLU A 121 3.46 -7.50 -15.36
C GLU A 121 3.86 -7.56 -13.88
N PHE A 122 3.49 -6.52 -13.13
CA PHE A 122 3.61 -6.52 -11.68
C PHE A 122 2.68 -7.56 -11.05
N ASP A 123 3.24 -8.48 -10.25
CA ASP A 123 2.46 -9.46 -9.51
C ASP A 123 1.90 -8.79 -8.22
N PRO A 124 0.56 -8.71 -8.06
CA PRO A 124 -0.06 -8.11 -6.87
C PRO A 124 0.30 -8.79 -5.54
N ARG A 125 0.87 -10.02 -5.57
CA ARG A 125 1.32 -10.72 -4.35
C ARG A 125 2.42 -9.97 -3.61
N TRP A 126 3.22 -9.16 -4.31
CA TRP A 126 4.21 -8.29 -3.68
C TRP A 126 3.57 -7.29 -2.71
N ASP A 127 2.34 -6.86 -2.98
CA ASP A 127 1.62 -5.93 -2.11
C ASP A 127 1.10 -6.58 -0.81
N LEU A 128 1.15 -7.91 -0.67
CA LEU A 128 0.74 -8.61 0.57
C LEU A 128 1.80 -8.58 1.67
N ALA A 129 3.07 -8.48 1.31
CA ALA A 129 4.16 -8.53 2.31
C ALA A 129 4.07 -7.33 3.28
N ALA A 130 3.80 -6.14 2.77
CA ALA A 130 3.75 -4.93 3.59
C ALA A 130 2.61 -4.96 4.63
N PRO A 131 1.34 -5.21 4.30
CA PRO A 131 0.29 -5.31 5.31
C PRO A 131 0.47 -6.50 6.26
N ALA A 132 1.13 -7.61 5.85
CA ALA A 132 1.45 -8.71 6.74
C ALA A 132 2.39 -8.26 7.87
N PHE A 133 3.49 -7.56 7.56
CA PHE A 133 4.35 -6.95 8.56
C PHE A 133 3.63 -5.87 9.37
N GLY A 134 2.76 -5.09 8.75
CA GLY A 134 1.95 -4.09 9.42
C GLY A 134 1.00 -4.70 10.46
N LEU A 135 0.41 -5.86 10.17
CA LEU A 135 -0.39 -6.60 11.15
C LEU A 135 0.46 -7.03 12.36
N LEU A 136 1.70 -7.48 12.16
CA LEU A 136 2.61 -7.79 13.27
C LEU A 136 2.90 -6.54 14.11
N ALA A 137 3.12 -5.40 13.48
CA ALA A 137 3.29 -4.13 14.18
C ALA A 137 2.04 -3.73 14.98
N CYS A 138 0.84 -3.94 14.43
CA CYS A 138 -0.42 -3.70 15.13
C CYS A 138 -0.60 -4.65 16.34
N VAL A 139 -0.19 -5.91 16.22
CA VAL A 139 -0.21 -6.87 17.34
C VAL A 139 0.76 -6.43 18.44
N ALA A 140 1.98 -6.05 18.09
CA ALA A 140 2.96 -5.52 19.04
C ALA A 140 2.41 -4.28 19.77
N ALA A 141 1.85 -3.33 19.01
CA ALA A 141 1.21 -2.14 19.58
C ALA A 141 0.03 -2.46 20.50
N ALA A 142 -0.76 -3.51 20.18
CA ALA A 142 -1.85 -3.95 21.04
C ALA A 142 -1.36 -4.54 22.37
N ILE A 143 -0.23 -5.24 22.35
CA ILE A 143 0.42 -5.80 23.55
C ILE A 143 0.99 -4.67 24.41
N ASP A 144 1.72 -3.73 23.81
CA ASP A 144 2.35 -2.59 24.51
C ASP A 144 1.30 -1.65 25.12
N ALA A 145 0.16 -1.44 24.45
CA ALA A 145 -0.92 -0.60 24.96
C ALA A 145 -1.51 -1.07 26.32
N GLY A 146 -1.27 -2.30 26.71
CA GLY A 146 -1.77 -2.88 27.94
C GLY A 146 -3.28 -3.14 27.95
N GLY A 147 -3.78 -3.70 29.04
CA GLY A 147 -5.19 -4.06 29.18
C GLY A 147 -5.53 -5.43 28.57
N SER A 148 -6.78 -5.62 28.14
CA SER A 148 -7.22 -6.88 27.54
C SER A 148 -6.72 -7.00 26.10
N LEU A 149 -5.92 -8.03 25.83
CA LEU A 149 -5.36 -8.28 24.49
C LEU A 149 -6.45 -8.39 23.39
N PRO A 150 -7.58 -9.12 23.57
CA PRO A 150 -8.63 -9.16 22.57
C PRO A 150 -9.21 -7.78 22.23
N VAL A 151 -9.39 -6.92 23.23
CA VAL A 151 -9.90 -5.55 23.03
C VAL A 151 -8.85 -4.71 22.29
N GLY A 152 -7.56 -4.85 22.65
CA GLY A 152 -6.44 -4.21 21.95
C GLY A 152 -6.39 -4.59 20.47
N LEU A 153 -6.45 -5.89 20.17
CA LEU A 153 -6.44 -6.41 18.79
C LEU A 153 -7.67 -5.95 17.99
N LEU A 154 -8.86 -6.01 18.58
CA LEU A 154 -10.08 -5.53 17.92
C LEU A 154 -9.96 -4.04 17.55
N ARG A 155 -9.45 -3.23 18.47
CA ARG A 155 -9.21 -1.80 18.24
C ARG A 155 -8.19 -1.55 17.14
N MET A 156 -7.09 -2.31 17.11
CA MET A 156 -6.09 -2.19 16.06
C MET A 156 -6.67 -2.58 14.70
N ALA A 157 -7.43 -3.66 14.63
CA ALA A 157 -8.08 -4.12 13.40
C ALA A 157 -9.13 -3.13 12.90
N THR A 158 -10.01 -2.62 13.77
CA THR A 158 -11.04 -1.63 13.39
C THR A 158 -10.42 -0.30 12.99
N GLY A 159 -9.37 0.15 13.68
CA GLY A 159 -8.63 1.36 13.30
C GLY A 159 -7.95 1.22 11.93
N ALA A 160 -7.30 0.10 11.67
CA ALA A 160 -6.68 -0.17 10.38
C ALA A 160 -7.73 -0.23 9.25
N ALA A 161 -8.85 -0.90 9.48
CA ALA A 161 -9.93 -0.96 8.50
C ALA A 161 -10.54 0.41 8.22
N PHE A 162 -10.81 1.20 9.25
CA PHE A 162 -11.43 2.53 9.12
C PHE A 162 -10.50 3.56 8.47
N LEU A 163 -9.23 3.59 8.89
CA LEU A 163 -8.25 4.57 8.37
C LEU A 163 -7.75 4.21 6.97
N GLY A 164 -7.77 2.93 6.62
CA GLY A 164 -7.26 2.45 5.32
C GLY A 164 -8.29 2.45 4.20
N ALA A 165 -9.59 2.47 4.52
CA ALA A 165 -10.68 2.50 3.54
C ALA A 165 -10.90 3.88 2.95
#